data_6f928c52b476a9932307d1ab0f866049
#
_entry.id   6f928c52b476a9932307d1ab0f866049
#
_cell.length_a   1.000
_cell.length_b   1.000
_cell.length_c   1.000
_cell.angle_alpha   90.00
_cell.angle_beta   90.00
_cell.angle_gamma   90.00
#
_symmetry.space_group_name_H-M   'P 1'
#
loop_
_entity.id
_entity.type
_entity.pdbx_description
1 polymer ?
#
loop_
_entity_poly.entity_id
_entity_poly.type
_entity_poly.pdbx_seq_one_letter_code
_entity_poly.pdbx_strand_id
1 'polypeptide(L)'
;MKKLFVFTFLSAGVALFSCNDVRREQGSAYMPDMAYSRAYETYAERDSAQFTTDPNSPGNKIFYNNLPVEGTIARGEEMPFPLAKDKAGDTANYVASKLIQNPLTSFSTADSTEAARLYLVNCGICHGTALDGNGPLYKDGAGPFSVHPAILVGNPLIEKMPEGQMFYSVAYGKNQMGSYASQLSRKQRWMVIRYIKIQQMAKQAAAAPQGGAKADSTAAKK
;
A
#
# COMPACT_ATOMS: atom_id res chain seq x y z
N MET A 1 57.91 28.68 -23.56
CA MET A 1 57.22 27.72 -22.67
C MET A 1 56.03 28.35 -21.93
N LYS A 2 56.14 29.51 -21.28
CA LYS A 2 55.01 30.12 -20.55
C LYS A 2 53.77 30.45 -21.41
N LYS A 3 53.95 30.88 -22.67
CA LYS A 3 52.84 31.17 -23.57
C LYS A 3 52.08 29.90 -24.04
N LEU A 4 52.77 28.78 -24.15
CA LEU A 4 52.14 27.49 -24.52
C LEU A 4 51.29 26.96 -23.40
N PHE A 5 51.70 27.10 -22.15
CA PHE A 5 50.94 26.71 -20.95
C PHE A 5 49.67 27.54 -20.79
N VAL A 6 49.70 28.81 -21.07
CA VAL A 6 48.51 29.67 -21.00
C VAL A 6 47.47 29.28 -22.07
N PHE A 7 47.92 28.91 -23.28
CA PHE A 7 47.03 28.48 -24.36
C PHE A 7 46.37 27.11 -24.06
N THR A 8 47.12 26.17 -23.49
CA THR A 8 46.58 24.87 -23.11
C THR A 8 45.61 25.00 -21.94
N PHE A 9 45.87 25.88 -20.98
CA PHE A 9 44.94 26.12 -19.87
C PHE A 9 43.65 26.82 -20.33
N LEU A 10 43.74 27.73 -21.28
CA LEU A 10 42.58 28.43 -21.84
C LEU A 10 41.70 27.48 -22.68
N SER A 11 42.31 26.60 -23.49
CA SER A 11 41.57 25.61 -24.29
C SER A 11 40.92 24.52 -23.42
N ALA A 12 41.56 24.09 -22.34
CA ALA A 12 40.98 23.16 -21.38
C ALA A 12 39.79 23.79 -20.63
N GLY A 13 39.87 25.07 -20.27
CA GLY A 13 38.76 25.82 -19.66
C GLY A 13 37.53 25.92 -20.54
N VAL A 14 37.72 26.17 -21.83
CA VAL A 14 36.60 26.25 -22.81
C VAL A 14 35.96 24.90 -23.05
N ALA A 15 36.75 23.81 -23.02
CA ALA A 15 36.21 22.45 -23.16
C ALA A 15 35.34 21.99 -21.97
N LEU A 16 35.60 22.51 -20.76
CA LEU A 16 34.83 22.16 -19.56
C LEU A 16 33.47 22.85 -19.49
N PHE A 17 33.26 23.94 -20.22
CA PHE A 17 31.95 24.62 -20.26
C PHE A 17 31.02 24.11 -21.36
N SER A 18 31.44 23.20 -22.21
CA SER A 18 30.72 22.78 -23.41
C SER A 18 29.66 21.71 -23.20
N CYS A 19 29.53 21.11 -22.02
CA CYS A 19 28.73 19.88 -21.87
C CYS A 19 27.51 20.00 -20.95
N ASN A 20 26.99 21.20 -20.64
CA ASN A 20 26.03 21.31 -19.56
C ASN A 20 24.65 21.87 -19.92
N ASP A 21 24.27 21.87 -21.20
CA ASP A 21 22.94 22.35 -21.58
C ASP A 21 22.11 21.20 -22.14
N VAL A 22 21.24 20.65 -21.29
CA VAL A 22 20.13 19.82 -21.74
C VAL A 22 19.22 20.75 -22.55
N ARG A 23 19.32 20.68 -23.86
CA ARG A 23 18.49 21.49 -24.76
C ARG A 23 17.02 21.11 -24.58
N ARG A 24 16.29 21.92 -23.84
CA ARG A 24 14.84 21.85 -23.73
C ARG A 24 14.10 22.70 -24.74
N GLU A 25 14.82 23.50 -25.49
CA GLU A 25 14.29 24.31 -26.58
C GLU A 25 14.47 23.59 -27.90
N GLN A 26 13.53 23.78 -28.80
CA GLN A 26 13.48 23.11 -30.11
C GLN A 26 14.69 23.38 -30.97
N GLY A 27 15.51 24.39 -30.63
CA GLY A 27 16.71 24.77 -31.37
C GLY A 27 16.39 25.16 -32.82
N SER A 28 17.41 25.08 -33.71
CA SER A 28 17.29 25.39 -35.12
C SER A 28 16.97 24.15 -35.99
N ALA A 29 16.05 23.27 -35.52
CA ALA A 29 15.69 22.10 -36.30
C ALA A 29 14.75 22.45 -37.46
N TYR A 30 14.95 21.82 -38.62
CA TYR A 30 14.00 21.89 -39.72
C TYR A 30 12.72 21.15 -39.32
N MET A 31 11.56 21.78 -39.39
CA MET A 31 10.28 21.31 -38.89
C MET A 31 10.31 20.97 -37.39
N PRO A 32 10.48 21.95 -36.51
CA PRO A 32 10.72 21.76 -35.08
C PRO A 32 9.51 21.14 -34.34
N ASP A 33 8.30 21.24 -34.88
CA ASP A 33 7.05 20.80 -34.21
C ASP A 33 7.01 19.30 -33.92
N MET A 34 7.79 18.49 -34.65
CA MET A 34 7.86 17.03 -34.48
C MET A 34 9.21 16.56 -33.95
N ALA A 35 10.17 17.47 -33.71
CA ALA A 35 11.51 17.10 -33.30
C ALA A 35 11.61 16.66 -31.84
N TYR A 36 10.77 17.25 -30.97
CA TYR A 36 10.75 16.94 -29.53
C TYR A 36 9.32 16.82 -29.04
N SER A 37 9.06 15.81 -28.23
CA SER A 37 7.78 15.66 -27.56
C SER A 37 7.56 16.80 -26.56
N ARG A 38 6.36 17.39 -26.58
CA ARG A 38 5.91 18.32 -25.52
C ARG A 38 5.29 17.58 -24.34
N ALA A 39 4.92 16.33 -24.54
CA ALA A 39 4.40 15.47 -23.50
C ALA A 39 5.54 14.94 -22.62
N TYR A 40 5.27 14.74 -21.35
CA TYR A 40 6.19 14.05 -20.46
C TYR A 40 6.24 12.57 -20.83
N GLU A 41 7.43 12.09 -21.15
CA GLU A 41 7.66 10.68 -21.47
C GLU A 41 8.15 9.94 -20.22
N THR A 42 7.81 8.67 -20.11
CA THR A 42 8.09 7.84 -18.93
C THR A 42 9.57 7.75 -18.60
N TYR A 43 10.42 7.74 -19.63
CA TYR A 43 11.87 7.58 -19.51
C TYR A 43 12.66 8.84 -19.95
N ALA A 44 11.99 9.97 -20.10
CA ALA A 44 12.67 11.22 -20.41
C ALA A 44 13.58 11.64 -19.25
N GLU A 45 14.74 12.19 -19.60
CA GLU A 45 15.65 12.78 -18.62
C GLU A 45 14.98 13.95 -17.91
N ARG A 46 15.05 13.98 -16.59
CA ARG A 46 14.43 15.02 -15.76
C ARG A 46 15.44 16.13 -15.48
N ASP A 47 15.05 17.36 -15.76
CA ASP A 47 15.79 18.51 -15.31
C ASP A 47 15.48 18.84 -13.84
N SER A 48 16.34 18.39 -12.97
CA SER A 48 16.21 18.63 -11.54
C SER A 48 16.46 20.09 -11.14
N ALA A 49 17.10 20.89 -11.99
CA ALA A 49 17.37 22.29 -11.71
C ALA A 49 16.11 23.17 -11.71
N GLN A 50 15.02 22.69 -12.32
CA GLN A 50 13.75 23.38 -12.35
C GLN A 50 12.76 22.91 -11.29
N PHE A 51 13.14 21.97 -10.45
CA PHE A 51 12.29 21.59 -9.32
C PHE A 51 12.28 22.67 -8.25
N THR A 52 11.10 23.12 -7.90
CA THR A 52 10.91 24.00 -6.76
C THR A 52 9.85 23.43 -5.83
N THR A 53 10.10 23.49 -4.54
CA THR A 53 9.13 23.17 -3.48
C THR A 53 8.32 24.39 -3.05
N ASP A 54 8.68 25.59 -3.56
CA ASP A 54 7.95 26.82 -3.25
C ASP A 54 6.59 26.83 -3.98
N PRO A 55 5.48 26.84 -3.24
CA PRO A 55 4.15 26.89 -3.81
C PRO A 55 3.84 28.19 -4.58
N ASN A 56 4.61 29.26 -4.31
CA ASN A 56 4.40 30.59 -4.89
C ASN A 56 5.28 30.87 -6.11
N SER A 57 6.15 29.93 -6.49
CA SER A 57 7.02 30.11 -7.66
C SER A 57 6.22 29.86 -8.96
N PRO A 58 5.89 30.89 -9.74
CA PRO A 58 5.15 30.71 -10.97
C PRO A 58 6.03 30.10 -12.06
N GLY A 59 5.51 29.12 -12.78
CA GLY A 59 6.09 28.64 -14.05
C GLY A 59 7.18 27.59 -13.99
N ASN A 60 7.81 27.34 -12.83
CA ASN A 60 8.96 26.43 -12.72
C ASN A 60 8.64 25.09 -12.03
N LYS A 61 7.36 24.77 -11.90
CA LYS A 61 6.93 23.49 -11.29
C LYS A 61 6.83 22.41 -12.34
N ILE A 62 7.92 21.71 -12.60
CA ILE A 62 7.88 20.50 -13.41
C ILE A 62 7.76 19.31 -12.46
N PHE A 63 6.53 18.92 -12.16
CA PHE A 63 6.24 17.72 -11.39
C PHE A 63 5.90 16.59 -12.35
N TYR A 64 6.82 15.66 -12.53
CA TYR A 64 6.52 14.44 -13.28
C TYR A 64 5.50 13.54 -12.57
N ASN A 65 5.37 13.70 -11.28
CA ASN A 65 4.44 12.95 -10.43
C ASN A 65 3.49 13.93 -9.72
N ASN A 66 2.85 14.82 -10.45
CA ASN A 66 1.76 15.61 -9.88
C ASN A 66 0.71 14.67 -9.35
N LEU A 67 0.44 14.80 -8.06
CA LEU A 67 -0.70 14.12 -7.48
C LEU A 67 -1.98 14.63 -8.15
N PRO A 68 -2.95 13.77 -8.40
CA PRO A 68 -4.27 14.20 -8.86
C PRO A 68 -4.84 15.26 -7.92
N VAL A 69 -5.76 16.08 -8.43
CA VAL A 69 -6.50 17.03 -7.60
C VAL A 69 -7.11 16.29 -6.42
N GLU A 70 -7.04 16.89 -5.24
CA GLU A 70 -7.59 16.29 -4.02
C GLU A 70 -9.06 15.87 -4.23
N GLY A 71 -9.40 14.67 -3.78
CA GLY A 71 -10.71 14.07 -4.00
C GLY A 71 -10.87 13.29 -5.31
N THR A 72 -9.87 13.31 -6.19
CA THR A 72 -9.87 12.48 -7.41
C THR A 72 -9.70 11.01 -7.06
N ILE A 73 -10.58 10.16 -7.62
CA ILE A 73 -10.54 8.71 -7.46
C ILE A 73 -10.19 8.10 -8.81
N ALA A 74 -9.15 7.27 -8.86
CA ALA A 74 -8.77 6.58 -10.08
C ALA A 74 -9.89 5.62 -10.53
N ARG A 75 -10.06 5.49 -11.84
CA ARG A 75 -11.06 4.58 -12.40
C ARG A 75 -10.77 3.13 -12.01
N GLY A 76 -11.76 2.46 -11.42
CA GLY A 76 -11.62 1.08 -10.94
C GLY A 76 -11.06 0.95 -9.52
N GLU A 77 -10.75 2.07 -8.86
CA GLU A 77 -10.39 2.09 -7.45
C GLU A 77 -11.63 2.11 -6.55
N GLU A 78 -11.50 1.48 -5.38
CA GLU A 78 -12.52 1.57 -4.33
C GLU A 78 -12.64 2.98 -3.78
N MET A 79 -13.84 3.35 -3.35
CA MET A 79 -14.10 4.66 -2.71
C MET A 79 -13.18 4.86 -1.50
N PRO A 80 -12.76 6.10 -1.23
CA PRO A 80 -12.00 6.44 -0.04
C PRO A 80 -12.71 5.97 1.22
N PHE A 81 -11.93 5.54 2.21
CA PHE A 81 -12.48 5.24 3.52
C PHE A 81 -13.04 6.52 4.14
N PRO A 82 -14.30 6.53 4.60
CA PRO A 82 -15.01 7.78 4.91
C PRO A 82 -14.54 8.45 6.22
N LEU A 83 -13.73 7.77 7.02
CA LEU A 83 -13.25 8.27 8.30
C LEU A 83 -11.77 8.60 8.23
N ALA A 84 -11.40 9.78 8.69
CA ALA A 84 -10.01 10.21 8.80
C ALA A 84 -9.30 9.51 9.97
N LYS A 85 -7.96 9.59 9.98
CA LYS A 85 -7.17 9.13 11.12
C LYS A 85 -7.48 10.00 12.35
N ASP A 86 -7.70 9.37 13.49
CA ASP A 86 -7.87 10.05 14.76
C ASP A 86 -6.58 10.79 15.17
N LYS A 87 -6.74 11.91 15.86
CA LYS A 87 -5.62 12.60 16.50
C LYS A 87 -5.10 11.76 17.67
N ALA A 88 -3.88 12.06 18.09
CA ALA A 88 -3.29 11.40 19.26
C ALA A 88 -4.20 11.55 20.49
N GLY A 89 -4.55 10.42 21.12
CA GLY A 89 -5.43 10.37 22.28
C GLY A 89 -6.93 10.34 21.96
N ASP A 90 -7.33 10.50 20.70
CA ASP A 90 -8.72 10.37 20.26
C ASP A 90 -8.96 8.97 19.66
N THR A 91 -10.19 8.47 19.79
CA THR A 91 -10.62 7.17 19.24
C THR A 91 -12.00 7.23 18.58
N ALA A 92 -12.53 8.43 18.34
CA ALA A 92 -13.89 8.62 17.84
C ALA A 92 -14.10 7.93 16.48
N ASN A 93 -13.20 8.17 15.52
CA ASN A 93 -13.27 7.55 14.19
C ASN A 93 -12.96 6.06 14.24
N TYR A 94 -12.04 5.63 15.11
CA TYR A 94 -11.80 4.20 15.34
C TYR A 94 -13.06 3.48 15.85
N VAL A 95 -13.83 4.11 16.74
CA VAL A 95 -15.10 3.56 17.23
C VAL A 95 -16.17 3.61 16.13
N ALA A 96 -16.30 4.73 15.42
CA ALA A 96 -17.26 4.90 14.33
C ALA A 96 -17.00 3.91 13.17
N SER A 97 -15.75 3.51 12.95
CA SER A 97 -15.37 2.56 11.90
C SER A 97 -16.04 1.18 12.04
N LYS A 98 -16.58 0.84 13.23
CA LYS A 98 -17.36 -0.39 13.44
C LYS A 98 -18.59 -0.50 12.53
N LEU A 99 -19.13 0.65 12.11
CA LEU A 99 -20.32 0.71 11.25
C LEU A 99 -20.00 0.56 9.77
N ILE A 100 -18.74 0.66 9.39
CA ILE A 100 -18.32 0.59 7.99
C ILE A 100 -18.30 -0.86 7.53
N GLN A 101 -19.04 -1.12 6.47
CA GLN A 101 -19.11 -2.44 5.84
C GLN A 101 -18.00 -2.60 4.79
N ASN A 102 -17.57 -3.84 4.58
CA ASN A 102 -16.67 -4.17 3.49
C ASN A 102 -17.40 -4.00 2.14
N PRO A 103 -16.90 -3.18 1.22
CA PRO A 103 -17.55 -2.96 -0.07
C PRO A 103 -17.45 -4.15 -1.03
N LEU A 104 -16.57 -5.12 -0.75
CA LEU A 104 -16.41 -6.30 -1.58
C LEU A 104 -17.60 -7.25 -1.40
N THR A 105 -18.60 -7.13 -2.25
CA THR A 105 -19.82 -7.97 -2.22
C THR A 105 -19.59 -9.37 -2.75
N SER A 106 -18.65 -9.54 -3.67
CA SER A 106 -18.24 -10.84 -4.22
C SER A 106 -16.77 -11.11 -3.89
N PHE A 107 -16.45 -12.37 -3.66
CA PHE A 107 -15.08 -12.80 -3.35
C PHE A 107 -14.83 -14.15 -4.03
N SER A 108 -14.16 -14.10 -5.17
CA SER A 108 -13.87 -15.28 -5.98
C SER A 108 -12.72 -16.11 -5.39
N THR A 109 -12.53 -17.32 -5.92
CA THR A 109 -11.37 -18.15 -5.55
C THR A 109 -10.05 -17.45 -5.92
N ALA A 110 -10.01 -16.74 -7.05
CA ALA A 110 -8.84 -15.96 -7.42
C ALA A 110 -8.57 -14.82 -6.44
N ASP A 111 -9.60 -14.10 -6.00
CA ASP A 111 -9.47 -13.06 -4.97
C ASP A 111 -8.98 -13.64 -3.64
N SER A 112 -9.46 -14.82 -3.27
CA SER A 112 -9.04 -15.51 -2.04
C SER A 112 -7.56 -15.91 -2.09
N THR A 113 -7.10 -16.42 -3.23
CA THR A 113 -5.69 -16.78 -3.44
C THR A 113 -4.79 -15.54 -3.38
N GLU A 114 -5.19 -14.47 -4.05
CA GLU A 114 -4.44 -13.21 -4.01
C GLU A 114 -4.45 -12.58 -2.60
N ALA A 115 -5.58 -12.59 -1.90
CA ALA A 115 -5.68 -12.09 -0.54
C ALA A 115 -4.79 -12.88 0.43
N ALA A 116 -4.72 -14.21 0.27
CA ALA A 116 -3.81 -15.06 1.05
C ALA A 116 -2.34 -14.69 0.78
N ARG A 117 -1.97 -14.49 -0.50
CA ARG A 117 -0.62 -14.03 -0.87
C ARG A 117 -0.30 -12.67 -0.25
N LEU A 118 -1.21 -11.70 -0.37
CA LEU A 118 -1.05 -10.36 0.20
C LEU A 118 -0.91 -10.41 1.73
N TYR A 119 -1.68 -11.26 2.40
CA TYR A 119 -1.56 -11.49 3.83
C TYR A 119 -0.17 -12.04 4.19
N LEU A 120 0.29 -13.09 3.52
CA LEU A 120 1.58 -13.71 3.80
C LEU A 120 2.74 -12.72 3.63
N VAL A 121 2.70 -11.91 2.56
CA VAL A 121 3.77 -10.94 2.26
C VAL A 121 3.79 -9.77 3.23
N ASN A 122 2.62 -9.23 3.61
CA ASN A 122 2.55 -7.97 4.36
C ASN A 122 2.27 -8.16 5.86
N CYS A 123 1.49 -9.18 6.22
CA CYS A 123 0.99 -9.37 7.58
C CYS A 123 1.62 -10.58 8.28
N GLY A 124 1.90 -11.64 7.52
CA GLY A 124 2.41 -12.91 8.04
C GLY A 124 3.74 -12.80 8.77
N ILE A 125 4.56 -11.81 8.41
CA ILE A 125 5.85 -11.56 9.05
C ILE A 125 5.71 -11.25 10.56
N CYS A 126 4.59 -10.63 10.97
CA CYS A 126 4.27 -10.37 12.36
C CYS A 126 3.20 -11.33 12.90
N HIS A 127 2.10 -11.50 12.15
CA HIS A 127 0.93 -12.24 12.62
C HIS A 127 1.00 -13.75 12.40
N GLY A 128 2.08 -14.26 11.81
CA GLY A 128 2.27 -15.68 11.52
C GLY A 128 1.43 -16.19 10.34
N THR A 129 1.84 -17.30 9.76
CA THR A 129 1.11 -17.95 8.67
C THR A 129 -0.18 -18.61 9.16
N ALA A 130 -0.22 -19.00 10.44
CA ALA A 130 -1.39 -19.57 11.12
C ALA A 130 -2.32 -18.50 11.72
N LEU A 131 -2.06 -17.21 11.56
CA LEU A 131 -2.80 -16.08 12.13
C LEU A 131 -2.80 -16.06 13.67
N ASP A 132 -1.83 -16.69 14.28
CA ASP A 132 -1.67 -16.88 15.72
C ASP A 132 -0.84 -15.80 16.42
N GLY A 133 -0.32 -14.84 15.66
CA GLY A 133 0.56 -13.78 16.17
C GLY A 133 2.02 -14.20 16.30
N ASN A 134 2.38 -15.40 15.87
CA ASN A 134 3.72 -15.95 15.99
C ASN A 134 4.49 -15.89 14.66
N GLY A 135 4.60 -14.70 14.10
CA GLY A 135 5.40 -14.48 12.90
C GLY A 135 6.91 -14.41 13.19
N PRO A 136 7.74 -14.47 12.13
CA PRO A 136 9.20 -14.44 12.24
C PRO A 136 9.78 -13.26 13.04
N LEU A 137 9.09 -12.12 13.07
CA LEU A 137 9.55 -10.96 13.84
C LEU A 137 9.30 -11.09 15.34
N TYR A 138 8.35 -11.93 15.77
CA TYR A 138 8.11 -12.22 17.19
C TYR A 138 8.77 -13.53 17.63
N LYS A 139 8.54 -14.62 16.91
CA LYS A 139 9.19 -15.94 17.08
C LYS A 139 9.23 -16.39 18.55
N ASP A 140 8.07 -16.56 19.16
CA ASP A 140 7.91 -16.94 20.58
C ASP A 140 8.69 -16.04 21.55
N GLY A 141 8.85 -14.77 21.22
CA GLY A 141 9.61 -13.81 22.01
C GLY A 141 11.13 -13.79 21.74
N ALA A 142 11.62 -14.66 20.86
CA ALA A 142 13.04 -14.69 20.46
C ALA A 142 13.34 -13.77 19.25
N GLY A 143 12.32 -13.17 18.66
CA GLY A 143 12.46 -12.24 17.54
C GLY A 143 12.83 -10.82 17.96
N PRO A 144 13.06 -9.93 16.99
CA PRO A 144 13.42 -8.52 17.27
C PRO A 144 12.27 -7.72 17.89
N PHE A 145 11.03 -8.19 17.80
CA PHE A 145 9.87 -7.55 18.41
C PHE A 145 9.53 -8.24 19.74
N SER A 146 9.55 -7.48 20.84
CA SER A 146 9.27 -7.99 22.18
C SER A 146 7.78 -8.10 22.50
N VAL A 147 6.91 -7.46 21.72
CA VAL A 147 5.46 -7.46 21.96
C VAL A 147 4.79 -8.44 21.04
N HIS A 148 4.01 -9.36 21.61
CA HIS A 148 3.25 -10.36 20.85
C HIS A 148 2.23 -9.66 19.93
N PRO A 149 2.28 -9.88 18.61
CA PRO A 149 1.26 -9.39 17.69
C PRO A 149 -0.12 -9.97 18.03
N ALA A 150 -1.17 -9.25 17.67
CA ALA A 150 -2.52 -9.71 17.92
C ALA A 150 -2.78 -11.09 17.27
N ILE A 151 -3.33 -12.02 18.03
CA ILE A 151 -3.82 -13.31 17.54
C ILE A 151 -5.08 -13.02 16.72
N LEU A 152 -5.01 -13.24 15.42
CA LEU A 152 -6.11 -12.91 14.50
C LEU A 152 -7.17 -14.02 14.44
N VAL A 153 -6.79 -15.28 14.66
CA VAL A 153 -7.67 -16.45 14.64
C VAL A 153 -7.53 -17.22 15.95
N GLY A 154 -8.61 -17.30 16.70
CA GLY A 154 -8.66 -17.94 18.03
C GLY A 154 -8.73 -16.96 19.19
N ASN A 155 -8.72 -15.65 18.94
CA ASN A 155 -8.97 -14.63 19.95
C ASN A 155 -10.40 -14.08 19.81
N PRO A 156 -11.31 -14.33 20.76
CA PRO A 156 -12.72 -13.93 20.65
C PRO A 156 -12.93 -12.41 20.50
N LEU A 157 -12.02 -11.59 21.02
CA LEU A 157 -12.12 -10.12 20.90
C LEU A 157 -11.82 -9.68 19.46
N ILE A 158 -10.81 -10.27 18.83
CA ILE A 158 -10.43 -9.95 17.44
C ILE A 158 -11.43 -10.59 16.47
N GLU A 159 -11.92 -11.77 16.75
CA GLU A 159 -12.91 -12.43 15.90
C GLU A 159 -14.24 -11.65 15.85
N LYS A 160 -14.65 -11.03 16.97
CA LYS A 160 -15.84 -10.17 17.04
C LYS A 160 -15.63 -8.78 16.44
N MET A 161 -14.38 -8.40 16.15
CA MET A 161 -14.06 -7.07 15.61
C MET A 161 -14.64 -6.92 14.21
N PRO A 162 -15.45 -5.87 13.91
CA PRO A 162 -16.00 -5.60 12.59
C PRO A 162 -14.90 -5.33 11.56
N GLU A 163 -15.17 -5.66 10.27
CA GLU A 163 -14.22 -5.47 9.17
C GLU A 163 -13.79 -4.02 9.00
N GLY A 164 -14.69 -3.05 9.18
CA GLY A 164 -14.37 -1.63 9.10
C GLY A 164 -13.37 -1.17 10.16
N GLN A 165 -13.44 -1.73 11.38
CA GLN A 165 -12.49 -1.43 12.45
C GLN A 165 -11.13 -2.09 12.19
N MET A 166 -11.11 -3.27 11.58
CA MET A 166 -9.89 -3.89 11.10
C MET A 166 -9.27 -3.06 9.98
N PHE A 167 -10.09 -2.56 9.05
CA PHE A 167 -9.63 -1.69 7.97
C PHE A 167 -9.00 -0.40 8.50
N TYR A 168 -9.62 0.22 9.48
CA TYR A 168 -9.07 1.42 10.12
C TYR A 168 -7.67 1.13 10.68
N SER A 169 -7.51 0.01 11.38
CA SER A 169 -6.22 -0.39 11.95
C SER A 169 -5.15 -0.64 10.88
N VAL A 170 -5.51 -1.28 9.77
CA VAL A 170 -4.60 -1.52 8.64
C VAL A 170 -4.25 -0.22 7.90
N ALA A 171 -5.25 0.66 7.73
CA ALA A 171 -5.06 1.91 6.98
C ALA A 171 -4.23 2.95 7.74
N TYR A 172 -4.43 3.09 9.03
CA TYR A 172 -3.84 4.17 9.83
C TYR A 172 -2.79 3.70 10.82
N GLY A 173 -2.68 2.40 11.01
CA GLY A 173 -1.86 1.78 12.05
C GLY A 173 -2.59 1.75 13.41
N LYS A 174 -2.13 0.89 14.30
CA LYS A 174 -2.61 0.80 15.68
C LYS A 174 -1.50 0.33 16.60
N ASN A 175 -1.24 1.05 17.66
CA ASN A 175 -0.15 0.78 18.60
C ASN A 175 1.19 0.67 17.85
N GLN A 176 1.83 -0.49 17.93
CA GLN A 176 3.10 -0.75 17.24
C GLN A 176 2.94 -1.14 15.76
N MET A 177 1.72 -1.45 15.32
CA MET A 177 1.45 -1.76 13.92
C MET A 177 1.42 -0.48 13.10
N GLY A 178 2.32 -0.36 12.13
CA GLY A 178 2.37 0.77 11.19
C GLY A 178 1.18 0.77 10.21
N SER A 179 1.03 1.88 9.49
CA SER A 179 0.07 1.99 8.40
C SER A 179 0.53 1.20 7.17
N TYR A 180 -0.39 0.48 6.55
CA TYR A 180 -0.19 -0.23 5.28
C TYR A 180 -0.83 0.49 4.07
N ALA A 181 -1.16 1.77 4.24
CA ALA A 181 -1.79 2.54 3.18
C ALA A 181 -0.90 2.76 1.95
N SER A 182 0.41 2.75 2.14
CA SER A 182 1.40 2.91 1.05
C SER A 182 1.73 1.59 0.35
N GLN A 183 1.60 0.44 1.03
CA GLN A 183 1.95 -0.87 0.47
C GLN A 183 0.76 -1.56 -0.21
N LEU A 184 -0.45 -1.31 0.26
CA LEU A 184 -1.66 -1.96 -0.21
C LEU A 184 -2.67 -0.93 -0.72
N SER A 185 -3.26 -1.18 -1.89
CA SER A 185 -4.40 -0.40 -2.37
C SER A 185 -5.61 -0.58 -1.44
N ARG A 186 -6.62 0.29 -1.57
CA ARG A 186 -7.85 0.20 -0.76
C ARG A 186 -8.52 -1.16 -0.93
N LYS A 187 -8.67 -1.62 -2.18
CA LYS A 187 -9.22 -2.94 -2.49
C LYS A 187 -8.42 -4.04 -1.83
N GLN A 188 -7.10 -4.03 -1.96
CA GLN A 188 -6.23 -5.05 -1.38
C GLN A 188 -6.34 -5.13 0.16
N ARG A 189 -6.46 -3.98 0.84
CA ARG A 189 -6.69 -3.96 2.30
C ARG A 189 -8.00 -4.63 2.68
N TRP A 190 -9.10 -4.37 1.94
CA TRP A 190 -10.38 -5.05 2.14
C TRP A 190 -10.29 -6.55 1.85
N MET A 191 -9.55 -6.94 0.81
CA MET A 191 -9.33 -8.35 0.47
C MET A 191 -8.61 -9.10 1.59
N VAL A 192 -7.54 -8.53 2.15
CA VAL A 192 -6.81 -9.14 3.28
C VAL A 192 -7.70 -9.29 4.51
N ILE A 193 -8.53 -8.29 4.82
CA ILE A 193 -9.47 -8.36 5.93
C ILE A 193 -10.51 -9.45 5.72
N ARG A 194 -11.08 -9.54 4.52
CA ARG A 194 -12.02 -10.59 4.16
C ARG A 194 -11.38 -11.97 4.29
N TYR A 195 -10.13 -12.13 3.85
CA TYR A 195 -9.38 -13.37 4.03
C TYR A 195 -9.26 -13.75 5.52
N ILE A 196 -8.88 -12.81 6.39
CA ILE A 196 -8.78 -13.06 7.83
C ILE A 196 -10.12 -13.51 8.38
N LYS A 197 -11.23 -12.86 8.00
CA LYS A 197 -12.59 -13.24 8.43
C LYS A 197 -12.98 -14.63 7.97
N ILE A 198 -12.61 -15.02 6.76
CA ILE A 198 -12.85 -16.38 6.26
C ILE A 198 -12.08 -17.40 7.10
N GLN A 199 -10.83 -17.15 7.44
CA GLN A 199 -10.04 -18.04 8.30
C GLN A 199 -10.63 -18.15 9.72
N GLN A 200 -11.13 -17.04 10.28
CA GLN A 200 -11.84 -17.05 11.57
C GLN A 200 -13.07 -17.94 11.52
N MET A 201 -13.93 -17.78 10.49
CA MET A 201 -15.12 -18.60 10.31
C MET A 201 -14.80 -20.07 10.09
N ALA A 202 -13.77 -20.39 9.30
CA ALA A 202 -13.35 -21.76 9.06
C ALA A 202 -12.90 -22.45 10.34
N LYS A 203 -12.15 -21.77 11.21
CA LYS A 203 -11.74 -22.30 12.50
C LYS A 203 -12.93 -22.52 13.45
N GLN A 204 -13.87 -21.56 13.48
CA GLN A 204 -15.09 -21.69 14.29
C GLN A 204 -15.96 -22.86 13.82
N ALA A 205 -16.11 -23.04 12.50
CA ALA A 205 -16.84 -24.18 11.94
C ALA A 205 -16.18 -25.52 12.27
N ALA A 206 -14.86 -25.60 12.27
CA ALA A 206 -14.11 -26.79 12.64
C ALA A 206 -14.19 -27.09 14.15
N ALA A 207 -14.36 -26.07 14.99
CA ALA A 207 -14.51 -26.21 16.45
C ALA A 207 -15.95 -26.46 16.88
N ALA A 208 -16.95 -26.28 16.02
CA ALA A 208 -18.34 -26.59 16.32
C ALA A 208 -18.50 -28.12 16.50
N PRO A 209 -19.16 -28.61 17.57
CA PRO A 209 -19.40 -30.03 17.72
C PRO A 209 -20.21 -30.52 16.52
N GLN A 210 -19.68 -31.52 15.82
CA GLN A 210 -20.42 -32.23 14.78
C GLN A 210 -21.56 -32.96 15.50
N GLY A 211 -22.71 -32.29 15.59
CA GLY A 211 -23.94 -32.87 16.12
C GLY A 211 -24.27 -34.07 15.28
N GLY A 212 -24.05 -35.25 15.86
CA GLY A 212 -24.31 -36.53 15.24
C GLY A 212 -25.74 -36.62 14.77
N ALA A 213 -25.94 -36.69 13.47
CA ALA A 213 -27.12 -37.34 12.93
C ALA A 213 -27.03 -38.81 13.31
N LYS A 214 -27.58 -39.17 14.48
CA LYS A 214 -27.97 -40.55 14.75
C LYS A 214 -29.03 -40.88 13.72
N ALA A 215 -28.65 -41.61 12.70
CA ALA A 215 -29.59 -42.35 11.89
C ALA A 215 -30.28 -43.35 12.84
N ASP A 216 -31.52 -43.06 13.17
CA ASP A 216 -32.41 -44.00 13.84
C ASP A 216 -32.83 -45.08 12.84
N SER A 217 -32.08 -46.18 12.81
CA SER A 217 -32.42 -47.37 12.08
C SER A 217 -33.28 -48.28 12.97
N THR A 218 -34.52 -47.89 13.24
CA THR A 218 -35.53 -48.83 13.70
C THR A 218 -36.15 -49.53 12.50
N ALA A 219 -35.53 -50.64 12.15
CA ALA A 219 -36.12 -51.64 11.26
C ALA A 219 -37.46 -52.11 11.82
N ALA A 220 -38.51 -51.88 11.09
CA ALA A 220 -39.75 -52.60 11.25
C ALA A 220 -39.62 -53.99 10.63
N LYS A 221 -39.55 -54.99 11.46
CA LYS A 221 -39.74 -56.41 11.12
C LYS A 221 -41.21 -56.70 11.24
N LYS A 222 -41.90 -56.91 10.10
CA LYS A 222 -42.98 -57.88 9.96
C LYS A 222 -43.31 -58.07 8.49
#